data_2bc3edf25b8b32b262a045a682a775ae
#
_entry.id   2bc3edf25b8b32b262a045a682a775ae
#
_cell.length_a   1.000
_cell.length_b   1.000
_cell.length_c   1.000
_cell.angle_alpha   90.00
_cell.angle_beta   90.00
_cell.angle_gamma   90.00
#
_symmetry.space_group_name_H-M   'P 1'
#
loop_
_entity.id
_entity.type
_entity.pdbx_description
1 polymer ?
#
loop_
_entity_poly.entity_id
_entity_poly.type
_entity_poly.pdbx_seq_one_letter_code
_entity_poly.pdbx_strand_id
1 'polypeptide(L)'
;QSLGVAFQHSVLDKQLSVLDNLKTRAALYGITGRAFQKRLIELDKLLELKLLLKRSVGKLSGGQRRRIDIARAIFHQPQLLILDEPTTGLDPQTRKSVWRVIGELRKKKHMTVFLTTHYMEEAADADHVVILDEGRILAEGTPLELKNRYTGDTITLYHAEESAVAALGLPYEKVGAALQIAVPDTRTATQLILQQPELFTDYEIIKGRMDDVFLAVT
;
A
#
# COMPACT_ATOMS: atom_id res chain seq x y z
N GLN A 1 10.94 -6.67 23.11
CA GLN A 1 11.84 -6.40 21.96
C GLN A 1 11.23 -6.81 20.61
N SER A 2 10.02 -7.35 20.58
CA SER A 2 9.37 -7.87 19.38
C SER A 2 8.64 -6.82 18.52
N LEU A 3 8.53 -5.57 19.00
CA LEU A 3 7.73 -4.52 18.39
C LEU A 3 8.59 -3.33 17.91
N GLY A 4 8.44 -2.94 16.64
CA GLY A 4 8.91 -1.69 16.07
C GLY A 4 7.74 -0.76 15.76
N VAL A 5 7.89 0.54 15.99
CA VAL A 5 6.84 1.52 15.68
C VAL A 5 7.46 2.74 14.99
N ALA A 6 6.84 3.13 13.88
CA ALA A 6 7.08 4.41 13.21
C ALA A 6 5.77 5.19 13.15
N PHE A 7 5.71 6.30 13.86
CA PHE A 7 4.54 7.17 13.95
C PHE A 7 4.37 8.01 12.69
N GLN A 8 3.19 8.56 12.48
CA GLN A 8 2.91 9.54 11.42
C GLN A 8 3.88 10.72 11.47
N HIS A 9 4.07 11.29 12.66
CA HIS A 9 5.05 12.34 12.89
C HIS A 9 6.40 11.74 13.30
N SER A 10 7.47 12.22 12.67
CA SER A 10 8.82 11.76 12.99
C SER A 10 9.21 12.10 14.43
N VAL A 11 9.71 11.11 15.15
CA VAL A 11 10.23 11.22 16.53
C VAL A 11 11.76 11.33 16.57
N LEU A 12 12.39 11.59 15.43
CA LEU A 12 13.82 11.83 15.33
C LEU A 12 14.18 13.21 15.86
N ASP A 13 15.29 13.31 16.59
CA ASP A 13 15.85 14.60 16.99
C ASP A 13 16.40 15.33 15.76
N LYS A 14 15.81 16.49 15.45
CA LYS A 14 16.16 17.30 14.28
C LYS A 14 17.55 17.92 14.36
N GLN A 15 18.10 18.10 15.56
CA GLN A 15 19.40 18.70 15.79
C GLN A 15 20.53 17.70 15.61
N LEU A 16 20.28 16.43 15.90
CA LEU A 16 21.25 15.35 15.78
C LEU A 16 21.42 14.89 14.34
N SER A 17 22.56 14.26 14.08
CA SER A 17 22.78 13.54 12.83
C SER A 17 21.91 12.27 12.75
N VAL A 18 21.69 11.77 11.54
CA VAL A 18 21.01 10.46 11.33
C VAL A 18 21.75 9.38 12.10
N LEU A 19 23.08 9.36 12.04
CA LEU A 19 23.90 8.36 12.72
C LEU A 19 23.70 8.40 14.24
N ASP A 20 23.64 9.58 14.84
CA ASP A 20 23.49 9.74 16.28
C ASP A 20 22.08 9.30 16.72
N ASN A 21 21.04 9.68 15.99
CA ASN A 21 19.68 9.18 16.23
C ASN A 21 19.60 7.65 16.22
N LEU A 22 20.24 7.00 15.22
CA LEU A 22 20.26 5.53 15.12
C LEU A 22 21.10 4.91 16.24
N LYS A 23 22.26 5.49 16.60
CA LYS A 23 23.10 5.01 17.70
C LYS A 23 22.38 5.06 19.04
N THR A 24 21.76 6.19 19.36
CA THR A 24 21.00 6.37 20.60
C THR A 24 19.89 5.33 20.70
N ARG A 25 19.14 5.13 19.61
CA ARG A 25 18.07 4.13 19.58
C ARG A 25 18.60 2.71 19.76
N ALA A 26 19.67 2.35 19.05
CA ALA A 26 20.29 1.03 19.11
C ALA A 26 20.82 0.71 20.54
N ALA A 27 21.40 1.71 21.19
CA ALA A 27 21.94 1.57 22.53
C ALA A 27 20.87 1.18 23.58
N LEU A 28 19.61 1.64 23.41
CA LEU A 28 18.48 1.24 24.26
C LEU A 28 18.19 -0.26 24.20
N TYR A 29 18.64 -0.94 23.15
CA TYR A 29 18.50 -2.39 22.96
C TYR A 29 19.82 -3.14 23.19
N GLY A 30 20.86 -2.45 23.73
CA GLY A 30 22.19 -3.03 23.93
C GLY A 30 22.98 -3.25 22.63
N ILE A 31 22.53 -2.71 21.49
CA ILE A 31 23.18 -2.85 20.19
C ILE A 31 24.22 -1.75 20.02
N THR A 32 25.48 -2.05 20.34
CA THR A 32 26.60 -1.11 20.31
C THR A 32 27.81 -1.66 19.53
N GLY A 33 28.85 -0.86 19.36
CA GLY A 33 30.13 -1.29 18.80
C GLY A 33 30.00 -2.03 17.44
N ARG A 34 30.59 -3.21 17.35
CA ARG A 34 30.58 -4.04 16.13
C ARG A 34 29.20 -4.49 15.74
N ALA A 35 28.31 -4.81 16.69
CA ALA A 35 26.93 -5.20 16.42
C ALA A 35 26.15 -4.06 15.75
N PHE A 36 26.32 -2.82 16.22
CA PHE A 36 25.74 -1.64 15.59
C PHE A 36 26.22 -1.47 14.15
N GLN A 37 27.53 -1.56 13.91
CA GLN A 37 28.09 -1.39 12.57
C GLN A 37 27.56 -2.46 11.59
N LYS A 38 27.53 -3.73 11.99
CA LYS A 38 26.97 -4.82 11.20
C LYS A 38 25.53 -4.53 10.83
N ARG A 39 24.71 -4.13 11.82
CA ARG A 39 23.30 -3.85 11.61
C ARG A 39 23.07 -2.63 10.72
N LEU A 40 23.90 -1.59 10.87
CA LEU A 40 23.85 -0.40 10.05
C LEU A 40 24.11 -0.72 8.56
N ILE A 41 25.10 -1.58 8.27
CA ILE A 41 25.39 -2.04 6.91
C ILE A 41 24.20 -2.82 6.30
N GLU A 42 23.54 -3.68 7.09
CA GLU A 42 22.35 -4.41 6.65
C GLU A 42 21.20 -3.44 6.32
N LEU A 43 20.97 -2.44 7.15
CA LEU A 43 19.93 -1.44 6.93
C LEU A 43 20.26 -0.48 5.78
N ASP A 44 21.55 -0.18 5.58
CA ASP A 44 21.96 0.65 4.46
C ASP A 44 21.63 0.02 3.10
N LYS A 45 21.81 -1.29 2.97
CA LYS A 45 21.43 -2.04 1.74
C LYS A 45 19.93 -1.95 1.42
N LEU A 46 19.10 -1.83 2.44
CA LEU A 46 17.64 -1.80 2.31
C LEU A 46 17.12 -0.37 2.13
N LEU A 47 17.70 0.58 2.88
CA LEU A 47 17.14 1.92 3.07
C LEU A 47 18.01 3.03 2.49
N GLU A 48 19.17 2.70 1.91
CA GLU A 48 20.10 3.65 1.28
C GLU A 48 20.50 4.79 2.24
N LEU A 49 21.00 4.44 3.42
CA LEU A 49 21.26 5.40 4.51
C LEU A 49 22.59 6.10 4.40
N LYS A 50 23.60 5.48 3.72
CA LYS A 50 25.01 5.87 3.74
C LYS A 50 25.25 7.36 3.51
N LEU A 51 24.61 7.93 2.49
CA LEU A 51 24.75 9.34 2.14
C LEU A 51 24.05 10.30 3.14
N LEU A 52 23.19 9.76 3.99
CA LEU A 52 22.41 10.54 4.93
C LEU A 52 22.99 10.52 6.35
N LEU A 53 23.84 9.56 6.68
CA LEU A 53 24.32 9.30 8.06
C LEU A 53 24.89 10.52 8.77
N LYS A 54 25.67 11.35 8.06
CA LYS A 54 26.32 12.53 8.62
C LYS A 54 25.45 13.80 8.54
N ARG A 55 24.26 13.72 7.91
CA ARG A 55 23.36 14.87 7.79
C ARG A 55 22.53 15.04 9.05
N SER A 56 22.28 16.28 9.46
CA SER A 56 21.27 16.59 10.47
C SER A 56 19.89 16.20 9.96
N VAL A 57 19.07 15.57 10.82
CA VAL A 57 17.70 15.18 10.49
C VAL A 57 16.83 16.35 10.04
N GLY A 58 17.06 17.54 10.61
CA GLY A 58 16.32 18.74 10.21
C GLY A 58 16.52 19.16 8.74
N LYS A 59 17.62 18.72 8.09
CA LYS A 59 17.96 19.00 6.68
C LYS A 59 17.53 17.92 5.70
N LEU A 60 16.78 16.93 6.15
CA LEU A 60 16.28 15.82 5.31
C LEU A 60 14.95 16.18 4.65
N SER A 61 14.74 15.70 3.41
CA SER A 61 13.40 15.70 2.81
C SER A 61 12.45 14.79 3.59
N GLY A 62 11.13 14.94 3.37
CA GLY A 62 10.11 14.10 4.01
C GLY A 62 10.38 12.61 3.82
N GLY A 63 10.62 12.18 2.58
CA GLY A 63 10.91 10.79 2.26
C GLY A 63 12.25 10.29 2.82
N GLN A 64 13.28 11.11 2.83
CA GLN A 64 14.55 10.77 3.49
C GLN A 64 14.33 10.55 4.99
N ARG A 65 13.60 11.45 5.63
CA ARG A 65 13.25 11.35 7.05
C ARG A 65 12.43 10.08 7.33
N ARG A 66 11.45 9.78 6.49
CA ARG A 66 10.61 8.57 6.63
C ARG A 66 11.43 7.29 6.57
N ARG A 67 12.42 7.20 5.66
CA ARG A 67 13.35 6.05 5.61
C ARG A 67 14.13 5.89 6.92
N ILE A 68 14.55 7.00 7.55
CA ILE A 68 15.25 6.95 8.84
C ILE A 68 14.31 6.54 9.99
N ASP A 69 13.05 7.00 10.00
CA ASP A 69 12.06 6.58 10.98
C ASP A 69 11.83 5.06 10.91
N ILE A 70 11.71 4.50 9.70
CA ILE A 70 11.62 3.05 9.49
C ILE A 70 12.90 2.36 9.96
N ALA A 71 14.10 2.86 9.57
CA ALA A 71 15.38 2.29 10.01
C ALA A 71 15.46 2.23 11.53
N ARG A 72 15.06 3.31 12.22
CA ARG A 72 15.01 3.39 13.67
C ARG A 72 14.04 2.37 14.27
N ALA A 73 12.87 2.20 13.68
CA ALA A 73 11.85 1.26 14.15
C ALA A 73 12.28 -0.20 14.03
N ILE A 74 13.07 -0.55 12.99
CA ILE A 74 13.49 -1.93 12.72
C ILE A 74 14.94 -2.23 13.13
N PHE A 75 15.63 -1.28 13.77
CA PHE A 75 17.06 -1.44 14.11
C PHE A 75 17.31 -2.68 14.97
N HIS A 76 16.44 -2.95 15.92
CA HIS A 76 16.51 -4.06 16.88
C HIS A 76 15.87 -5.37 16.37
N GLN A 77 15.55 -5.46 15.08
CA GLN A 77 14.96 -6.63 14.41
C GLN A 77 13.63 -7.11 15.04
N PRO A 78 12.61 -6.27 15.12
CA PRO A 78 11.31 -6.67 15.66
C PRO A 78 10.64 -7.71 14.76
N GLN A 79 9.73 -8.49 15.33
CA GLN A 79 8.86 -9.41 14.59
C GLN A 79 7.64 -8.70 14.02
N LEU A 80 7.14 -7.67 14.70
CA LEU A 80 6.02 -6.85 14.29
C LEU A 80 6.48 -5.40 14.11
N LEU A 81 6.16 -4.82 12.96
CA LEU A 81 6.36 -3.41 12.65
C LEU A 81 5.02 -2.72 12.51
N ILE A 82 4.77 -1.70 13.31
CA ILE A 82 3.60 -0.82 13.19
C ILE A 82 4.02 0.47 12.49
N LEU A 83 3.32 0.82 11.43
CA LEU A 83 3.52 2.03 10.64
C LEU A 83 2.23 2.83 10.63
N ASP A 84 2.28 4.00 11.24
CA ASP A 84 1.13 4.90 11.24
C ASP A 84 1.26 5.88 10.07
N GLU A 85 0.35 5.76 9.10
CA GLU A 85 0.30 6.54 7.86
C GLU A 85 1.69 6.75 7.21
N PRO A 86 2.39 5.67 6.80
CA PRO A 86 3.80 5.73 6.43
C PRO A 86 4.13 6.61 5.23
N THR A 87 3.16 6.97 4.42
CA THR A 87 3.36 7.66 3.14
C THR A 87 2.65 9.00 3.04
N THR A 88 1.94 9.40 4.08
CA THR A 88 1.21 10.69 4.10
C THR A 88 2.17 11.85 3.88
N GLY A 89 1.79 12.77 2.97
CA GLY A 89 2.58 13.93 2.60
C GLY A 89 3.82 13.65 1.75
N LEU A 90 3.98 12.43 1.23
CA LEU A 90 5.06 12.07 0.32
C LEU A 90 4.61 12.16 -1.14
N ASP A 91 5.54 12.57 -2.01
CA ASP A 91 5.34 12.51 -3.46
C ASP A 91 5.21 11.06 -3.96
N PRO A 92 4.59 10.81 -5.14
CA PRO A 92 4.33 9.46 -5.63
C PRO A 92 5.59 8.58 -5.78
N GLN A 93 6.73 9.16 -6.19
CA GLN A 93 7.97 8.40 -6.37
C GLN A 93 8.54 7.96 -5.01
N THR A 94 8.54 8.86 -4.04
CA THR A 94 8.96 8.57 -2.67
C THR A 94 8.04 7.53 -2.01
N ARG A 95 6.72 7.62 -2.23
CA ARG A 95 5.74 6.63 -1.76
C ARG A 95 6.07 5.23 -2.28
N LYS A 96 6.31 5.08 -3.58
CA LYS A 96 6.73 3.79 -4.18
C LYS A 96 8.03 3.26 -3.54
N SER A 97 8.99 4.13 -3.23
CA SER A 97 10.23 3.74 -2.55
C SER A 97 9.98 3.19 -1.14
N VAL A 98 9.09 3.81 -0.36
CA VAL A 98 8.70 3.33 0.98
C VAL A 98 8.01 1.97 0.88
N TRP A 99 7.09 1.80 -0.07
CA TRP A 99 6.39 0.53 -0.31
C TRP A 99 7.33 -0.60 -0.70
N ARG A 100 8.32 -0.32 -1.54
CA ARG A 100 9.36 -1.29 -1.88
C ARG A 100 10.08 -1.80 -0.62
N VAL A 101 10.44 -0.89 0.28
CA VAL A 101 11.08 -1.24 1.56
C VAL A 101 10.17 -2.10 2.42
N ILE A 102 8.90 -1.74 2.57
CA ILE A 102 7.91 -2.51 3.34
C ILE A 102 7.79 -3.93 2.76
N GLY A 103 7.67 -4.05 1.44
CA GLY A 103 7.62 -5.34 0.75
C GLY A 103 8.86 -6.21 0.97
N GLU A 104 10.06 -5.61 0.99
CA GLU A 104 11.29 -6.34 1.28
C GLU A 104 11.39 -6.79 2.74
N LEU A 105 10.93 -5.98 3.68
CA LEU A 105 10.86 -6.36 5.10
C LEU A 105 9.93 -7.56 5.30
N ARG A 106 8.74 -7.54 4.68
CA ARG A 106 7.78 -8.62 4.74
C ARG A 106 8.34 -9.92 4.16
N LYS A 107 8.86 -9.87 2.93
CA LYS A 107 9.30 -11.07 2.19
C LYS A 107 10.62 -11.65 2.71
N LYS A 108 11.64 -10.81 2.91
CA LYS A 108 13.01 -11.26 3.22
C LYS A 108 13.26 -11.46 4.72
N LYS A 109 12.49 -10.80 5.58
CA LYS A 109 12.69 -10.82 7.05
C LYS A 109 11.55 -11.53 7.78
N HIS A 110 10.55 -12.04 7.06
CA HIS A 110 9.34 -12.64 7.66
C HIS A 110 8.72 -11.77 8.75
N MET A 111 8.77 -10.46 8.54
CA MET A 111 8.27 -9.47 9.49
C MET A 111 6.78 -9.25 9.24
N THR A 112 5.98 -9.33 10.28
CA THR A 112 4.59 -8.87 10.22
C THR A 112 4.59 -7.36 10.17
N VAL A 113 3.92 -6.77 9.19
CA VAL A 113 3.77 -5.32 9.08
C VAL A 113 2.29 -4.98 9.23
N PHE A 114 1.97 -4.21 10.25
CA PHE A 114 0.67 -3.58 10.44
C PHE A 114 0.79 -2.11 10.09
N LEU A 115 -0.07 -1.60 9.24
CA LEU A 115 -0.05 -0.19 8.87
C LEU A 115 -1.46 0.40 8.85
N THR A 116 -1.53 1.69 9.16
CA THR A 116 -2.73 2.50 8.91
C THR A 116 -2.52 3.31 7.63
N THR A 117 -3.55 3.46 6.84
CA THR A 117 -3.54 4.32 5.65
C THR A 117 -4.95 4.79 5.31
N HIS A 118 -5.04 5.94 4.68
CA HIS A 118 -6.25 6.42 4.02
C HIS A 118 -6.13 6.37 2.48
N TYR A 119 -5.04 5.77 1.97
CA TYR A 119 -4.85 5.56 0.53
C TYR A 119 -5.28 4.14 0.17
N MET A 120 -6.39 4.04 -0.56
CA MET A 120 -6.96 2.74 -0.94
C MET A 120 -6.05 1.93 -1.87
N GLU A 121 -5.22 2.61 -2.67
CA GLU A 121 -4.17 1.97 -3.47
C GLU A 121 -3.19 1.15 -2.61
N GLU A 122 -2.89 1.63 -1.41
CA GLU A 122 -2.00 0.95 -0.47
C GLU A 122 -2.67 -0.29 0.16
N ALA A 123 -3.96 -0.20 0.44
CA ALA A 123 -4.73 -1.33 0.93
C ALA A 123 -4.84 -2.46 -0.11
N ALA A 124 -4.78 -2.13 -1.41
CA ALA A 124 -4.85 -3.12 -2.49
C ALA A 124 -3.64 -4.09 -2.51
N ASP A 125 -2.48 -3.68 -1.97
CA ASP A 125 -1.24 -4.48 -1.90
C ASP A 125 -1.07 -5.23 -0.56
N ALA A 126 -2.02 -5.11 0.37
CA ALA A 126 -1.99 -5.78 1.66
C ALA A 126 -2.37 -7.27 1.55
N ASP A 127 -1.93 -8.09 2.49
CA ASP A 127 -2.39 -9.48 2.61
C ASP A 127 -3.77 -9.56 3.24
N HIS A 128 -4.10 -8.62 4.13
CA HIS A 128 -5.37 -8.51 4.84
C HIS A 128 -5.68 -7.04 5.13
N VAL A 129 -6.93 -6.66 4.98
CA VAL A 129 -7.43 -5.29 5.18
C VAL A 129 -8.54 -5.30 6.22
N VAL A 130 -8.54 -4.32 7.09
CA VAL A 130 -9.64 -4.02 8.02
C VAL A 130 -10.07 -2.59 7.78
N ILE A 131 -11.35 -2.39 7.43
CA ILE A 131 -11.96 -1.08 7.25
C ILE A 131 -12.65 -0.69 8.56
N LEU A 132 -12.21 0.43 9.12
CA LEU A 132 -12.71 0.97 10.39
C LEU A 132 -13.42 2.30 10.14
N ASP A 133 -14.60 2.46 10.71
CA ASP A 133 -15.29 3.74 10.79
C ASP A 133 -15.99 3.87 12.15
N GLU A 134 -15.95 5.08 12.72
CA GLU A 134 -16.50 5.40 14.06
C GLU A 134 -16.14 4.37 15.15
N GLY A 135 -14.95 3.79 15.10
CA GLY A 135 -14.46 2.79 16.06
C GLY A 135 -15.04 1.38 15.87
N ARG A 136 -15.71 1.11 14.76
CA ARG A 136 -16.29 -0.20 14.41
C ARG A 136 -15.64 -0.77 13.18
N ILE A 137 -15.50 -2.10 13.14
CA ILE A 137 -15.08 -2.82 11.94
C ILE A 137 -16.29 -2.91 11.01
N LEU A 138 -16.20 -2.27 9.84
CA LEU A 138 -17.23 -2.32 8.81
C LEU A 138 -17.01 -3.50 7.87
N ALA A 139 -15.75 -3.78 7.50
CA ALA A 139 -15.39 -4.91 6.67
C ALA A 139 -13.97 -5.36 6.96
N GLU A 140 -13.71 -6.66 6.78
CA GLU A 140 -12.38 -7.24 6.85
C GLU A 140 -12.23 -8.41 5.89
N GLY A 141 -10.99 -8.64 5.41
CA GLY A 141 -10.66 -9.73 4.48
C GLY A 141 -9.45 -9.40 3.61
N THR A 142 -9.13 -10.28 2.69
CA THR A 142 -8.16 -9.97 1.65
C THR A 142 -8.71 -8.92 0.69
N PRO A 143 -7.86 -8.11 0.03
CA PRO A 143 -8.34 -7.14 -0.96
C PRO A 143 -9.24 -7.76 -2.05
N LEU A 144 -8.92 -9.00 -2.47
CA LEU A 144 -9.71 -9.70 -3.48
C LEU A 144 -11.11 -10.09 -2.95
N GLU A 145 -11.20 -10.62 -1.72
CA GLU A 145 -12.48 -10.96 -1.08
C GLU A 145 -13.35 -9.72 -0.92
N LEU A 146 -12.77 -8.61 -0.44
CA LEU A 146 -13.48 -7.35 -0.26
C LEU A 146 -14.02 -6.81 -1.59
N LYS A 147 -13.21 -6.79 -2.64
CA LYS A 147 -13.63 -6.38 -3.99
C LYS A 147 -14.77 -7.27 -4.50
N ASN A 148 -14.62 -8.59 -4.42
CA ASN A 148 -15.67 -9.49 -4.89
C ASN A 148 -16.98 -9.39 -4.10
N ARG A 149 -16.91 -8.97 -2.83
CA ARG A 149 -18.08 -8.87 -1.96
C ARG A 149 -18.83 -7.54 -2.08
N TYR A 150 -18.11 -6.44 -2.24
CA TYR A 150 -18.68 -5.09 -2.13
C TYR A 150 -18.68 -4.30 -3.44
N THR A 151 -17.93 -4.77 -4.45
CA THR A 151 -17.91 -4.14 -5.77
C THR A 151 -18.27 -5.17 -6.83
N GLY A 152 -18.54 -4.81 -8.01
CA GLY A 152 -18.61 -5.72 -9.14
C GLY A 152 -17.34 -5.62 -9.97
N ASP A 153 -17.36 -6.29 -11.10
CA ASP A 153 -16.41 -6.07 -12.19
C ASP A 153 -17.05 -5.15 -13.21
N THR A 154 -16.25 -4.42 -13.97
CA THR A 154 -16.69 -3.58 -15.07
C THR A 154 -16.11 -4.11 -16.37
N ILE A 155 -16.96 -4.33 -17.35
CA ILE A 155 -16.55 -4.60 -18.74
C ILE A 155 -16.58 -3.27 -19.47
N THR A 156 -15.43 -2.82 -19.94
CA THR A 156 -15.31 -1.64 -20.80
C THR A 156 -15.25 -2.11 -22.24
N LEU A 157 -16.20 -1.69 -23.05
CA LEU A 157 -16.29 -1.99 -24.48
C LEU A 157 -15.82 -0.78 -25.28
N TYR A 158 -14.92 -1.01 -26.21
CA TYR A 158 -14.45 -0.02 -27.14
C TYR A 158 -15.10 -0.27 -28.51
N HIS A 159 -15.53 0.81 -29.16
CA HIS A 159 -16.12 0.76 -30.50
C HIS A 159 -17.40 -0.09 -30.64
N ALA A 160 -18.10 -0.39 -29.54
CA ALA A 160 -19.37 -1.12 -29.58
C ALA A 160 -20.56 -0.20 -29.90
N GLU A 161 -21.55 -0.74 -30.60
CA GLU A 161 -22.81 -0.05 -30.84
C GLU A 161 -23.65 0.00 -29.57
N GLU A 162 -24.07 1.20 -29.15
CA GLU A 162 -24.83 1.43 -27.92
C GLU A 162 -26.14 0.64 -27.89
N SER A 163 -26.80 0.49 -29.03
CA SER A 163 -28.02 -0.32 -29.18
C SER A 163 -27.81 -1.79 -28.86
N ALA A 164 -26.67 -2.34 -29.26
CA ALA A 164 -26.32 -3.74 -28.97
C ALA A 164 -26.04 -3.96 -27.49
N VAL A 165 -25.37 -3.01 -26.83
CA VAL A 165 -25.15 -3.07 -25.37
C VAL A 165 -26.45 -2.90 -24.60
N ALA A 166 -27.33 -1.99 -25.01
CA ALA A 166 -28.65 -1.81 -24.41
C ALA A 166 -29.53 -3.08 -24.49
N ALA A 167 -29.39 -3.85 -25.58
CA ALA A 167 -30.12 -5.12 -25.76
C ALA A 167 -29.72 -6.20 -24.76
N LEU A 168 -28.57 -6.07 -24.04
CA LEU A 168 -28.18 -6.98 -22.96
C LEU A 168 -29.09 -6.86 -21.72
N GLY A 169 -29.82 -5.75 -21.57
CA GLY A 169 -30.65 -5.48 -20.40
C GLY A 169 -29.89 -5.26 -19.09
N LEU A 170 -28.58 -4.98 -19.19
CA LEU A 170 -27.71 -4.70 -18.05
C LEU A 170 -27.51 -3.19 -17.88
N PRO A 171 -27.26 -2.72 -16.65
CA PRO A 171 -26.88 -1.33 -16.44
C PRO A 171 -25.55 -1.04 -17.15
N TYR A 172 -25.53 0.02 -17.92
CA TYR A 172 -24.32 0.50 -18.58
C TYR A 172 -24.19 2.02 -18.49
N GLU A 173 -22.96 2.49 -18.62
CA GLU A 173 -22.64 3.92 -18.64
C GLU A 173 -21.74 4.22 -19.84
N LYS A 174 -21.92 5.41 -20.41
CA LYS A 174 -21.07 5.90 -21.50
C LYS A 174 -19.97 6.79 -20.94
N VAL A 175 -18.73 6.35 -21.10
CA VAL A 175 -17.54 7.07 -20.64
C VAL A 175 -16.67 7.43 -21.86
N GLY A 176 -16.78 8.68 -22.31
CA GLY A 176 -16.14 9.11 -23.55
C GLY A 176 -16.67 8.36 -24.76
N ALA A 177 -15.81 7.62 -25.46
CA ALA A 177 -16.17 6.78 -26.62
C ALA A 177 -16.42 5.30 -26.23
N ALA A 178 -16.23 4.92 -24.95
CA ALA A 178 -16.42 3.56 -24.48
C ALA A 178 -17.74 3.39 -23.75
N LEU A 179 -18.24 2.15 -23.71
CA LEU A 179 -19.41 1.74 -22.93
C LEU A 179 -18.96 0.84 -21.80
N GLN A 180 -19.35 1.14 -20.58
CA GLN A 180 -19.00 0.37 -19.38
C GLN A 180 -20.23 -0.38 -18.86
N ILE A 181 -20.11 -1.69 -18.72
CA ILE A 181 -21.17 -2.57 -18.22
C ILE A 181 -20.74 -3.05 -16.84
N ALA A 182 -21.56 -2.78 -15.82
CA ALA A 182 -21.33 -3.32 -14.49
C ALA A 182 -21.84 -4.77 -14.40
N VAL A 183 -21.01 -5.66 -13.90
CA VAL A 183 -21.33 -7.07 -13.69
C VAL A 183 -20.94 -7.51 -12.28
N PRO A 184 -21.64 -8.50 -11.67
CA PRO A 184 -21.36 -8.92 -10.30
C PRO A 184 -19.96 -9.49 -10.09
N ASP A 185 -19.43 -10.22 -11.07
CA ASP A 185 -18.12 -10.88 -10.98
C ASP A 185 -17.56 -11.24 -12.36
N THR A 186 -16.30 -11.64 -12.40
CA THR A 186 -15.60 -12.05 -13.63
C THR A 186 -16.23 -13.27 -14.28
N ARG A 187 -16.89 -14.16 -13.54
CA ARG A 187 -17.59 -15.33 -14.09
C ARG A 187 -18.75 -14.88 -14.96
N THR A 188 -19.55 -13.95 -14.45
CA THR A 188 -20.66 -13.33 -15.18
C THR A 188 -20.15 -12.59 -16.42
N ALA A 189 -19.06 -11.83 -16.30
CA ALA A 189 -18.41 -11.20 -17.46
C ALA A 189 -18.03 -12.23 -18.53
N THR A 190 -17.38 -13.32 -18.12
CA THR A 190 -16.97 -14.40 -19.05
C THR A 190 -18.17 -15.05 -19.73
N GLN A 191 -19.25 -15.30 -19.00
CA GLN A 191 -20.48 -15.86 -19.57
C GLN A 191 -21.10 -14.95 -20.63
N LEU A 192 -21.16 -13.64 -20.37
CA LEU A 192 -21.64 -12.65 -21.34
C LEU A 192 -20.82 -12.66 -22.63
N ILE A 193 -19.50 -12.65 -22.50
CA ILE A 193 -18.58 -12.68 -23.64
C ILE A 193 -18.79 -13.95 -24.49
N LEU A 194 -18.94 -15.10 -23.86
CA LEU A 194 -19.16 -16.37 -24.55
C LEU A 194 -20.54 -16.43 -25.25
N GLN A 195 -21.54 -15.76 -24.70
CA GLN A 195 -22.89 -15.72 -25.29
C GLN A 195 -23.00 -14.80 -26.49
N GLN A 196 -22.19 -13.73 -26.53
CA GLN A 196 -22.25 -12.71 -27.59
C GLN A 196 -20.86 -12.29 -28.07
N PRO A 197 -20.04 -13.19 -28.58
CA PRO A 197 -18.64 -12.92 -28.94
C PRO A 197 -18.47 -11.81 -29.95
N GLU A 198 -19.42 -11.62 -30.83
CA GLU A 198 -19.42 -10.54 -31.85
C GLU A 198 -19.46 -9.12 -31.24
N LEU A 199 -20.07 -8.98 -30.05
CA LEU A 199 -20.16 -7.71 -29.34
C LEU A 199 -18.85 -7.39 -28.61
N PHE A 200 -18.19 -8.43 -28.09
CA PHE A 200 -16.99 -8.31 -27.25
C PHE A 200 -15.71 -8.54 -28.06
N THR A 201 -15.50 -7.72 -29.10
CA THR A 201 -14.31 -7.81 -29.98
C THR A 201 -13.13 -7.00 -29.47
N ASP A 202 -13.41 -5.86 -28.81
CA ASP A 202 -12.40 -4.98 -28.21
C ASP A 202 -12.90 -4.55 -26.82
N TYR A 203 -12.39 -5.19 -25.80
CA TYR A 203 -12.88 -4.98 -24.44
C TYR A 203 -11.80 -5.17 -23.38
N GLU A 204 -12.06 -4.62 -22.19
CA GLU A 204 -11.27 -4.81 -20.98
C GLU A 204 -12.20 -5.18 -19.82
N ILE A 205 -11.75 -6.12 -18.96
CA ILE A 205 -12.45 -6.42 -17.71
C ILE A 205 -11.62 -5.84 -16.57
N ILE A 206 -12.20 -4.92 -15.83
CA ILE A 206 -11.57 -4.27 -14.68
C ILE A 206 -12.28 -4.72 -13.41
N LYS A 207 -11.54 -5.31 -12.49
CA LYS A 207 -12.06 -5.57 -11.14
C LYS A 207 -12.28 -4.27 -10.39
N GLY A 208 -13.31 -4.25 -9.56
CA GLY A 208 -13.59 -3.14 -8.67
C GLY A 208 -12.35 -2.71 -7.88
N ARG A 209 -12.27 -1.44 -7.56
CA ARG A 209 -11.14 -0.81 -6.86
C ARG A 209 -11.39 -0.84 -5.36
N MET A 210 -10.34 -0.71 -4.54
CA MET A 210 -10.49 -0.60 -3.09
C MET A 210 -11.18 0.70 -2.68
N ASP A 211 -11.09 1.77 -3.51
CA ASP A 211 -11.89 2.99 -3.33
C ASP A 211 -13.39 2.70 -3.37
N ASP A 212 -13.83 1.86 -4.32
CA ASP A 212 -15.24 1.50 -4.48
C ASP A 212 -15.70 0.64 -3.30
N VAL A 213 -14.85 -0.26 -2.80
CA VAL A 213 -15.11 -1.03 -1.56
C VAL A 213 -15.34 -0.09 -0.39
N PHE A 214 -14.44 0.88 -0.19
CA PHE A 214 -14.56 1.84 0.91
C PHE A 214 -15.87 2.62 0.86
N LEU A 215 -16.21 3.17 -0.32
CA LEU A 215 -17.46 3.91 -0.53
C LEU A 215 -18.73 3.05 -0.35
N ALA A 216 -18.63 1.73 -0.60
CA ALA A 216 -19.78 0.83 -0.45
C ALA A 216 -20.05 0.43 1.00
N VAL A 217 -19.05 0.56 1.90
CA VAL A 217 -19.18 0.12 3.31
C VAL A 217 -19.27 1.27 4.30
N THR A 218 -18.87 2.50 3.89
CA THR A 218 -18.97 3.74 4.70
C THR A 218 -20.16 4.58 4.26
#